data_bd5c97fbef1b9f8fd9bd0ccd71beabcc
#
_entry.id   bd5c97fbef1b9f8fd9bd0ccd71beabcc
#
_cell.length_a   1.000
_cell.length_b   1.000
_cell.length_c   1.000
_cell.angle_alpha   90.00
_cell.angle_beta   90.00
_cell.angle_gamma   90.00
#
_symmetry.space_group_name_H-M   'P 1'
#
loop_
_entity.id
_entity.type
_entity.pdbx_description
1 polymer ?
#
loop_
_entity_poly.entity_id
_entity_poly.type
_entity_poly.pdbx_seq_one_letter_code
_entity_poly.pdbx_strand_id
1 'polypeptide(L)'
;RKIIYEQRRQVLDGEDLQKNIQSMMRFYVDTYVASAFGEQPKLADKQHFFEMMTHFEPIFFPTGTWLLSDEELAALTREQAEEKILSLMQRAYAKREEQFTSPVMREIERVVTLRVVDEFWMDHIDAMDDLRQGIRLRAYAQTDPVIEYKREGFDMFEAMNDAIKEEIVRRVFLVRIKTNEEIKRQRVAKVTGEGAGGDKTVKRQPVVKKIKVGPNDPCPCGSGKKYKKCCRDKDLAAERGQNAN
;
A
#
# COMPACT_ATOMS: atom_id res chain seq x y z
N ARG A 1 -8.23 11.55 18.18
CA ARG A 1 -6.91 10.95 18.47
C ARG A 1 -7.03 9.71 19.34
N LYS A 2 -7.67 9.78 20.53
CA LYS A 2 -7.82 8.62 21.45
C LYS A 2 -8.45 7.42 20.76
N ILE A 3 -9.52 7.60 19.99
CA ILE A 3 -10.23 6.52 19.27
C ILE A 3 -9.30 5.82 18.29
N ILE A 4 -8.59 6.55 17.44
CA ILE A 4 -7.68 5.98 16.45
C ILE A 4 -6.50 5.24 17.10
N TYR A 5 -5.92 5.81 18.16
CA TYR A 5 -4.85 5.12 18.90
C TYR A 5 -5.34 3.86 19.61
N GLU A 6 -6.57 3.85 20.12
CA GLU A 6 -7.19 2.66 20.72
C GLU A 6 -7.45 1.58 19.67
N GLN A 7 -8.05 1.92 18.55
CA GLN A 7 -8.27 0.99 17.42
C GLN A 7 -6.93 0.40 16.92
N ARG A 8 -5.90 1.24 16.76
CA ARG A 8 -4.57 0.78 16.37
C ARG A 8 -3.99 -0.20 17.39
N ARG A 9 -4.15 0.07 18.67
CA ARG A 9 -3.70 -0.80 19.74
C ARG A 9 -4.41 -2.15 19.72
N GLN A 10 -5.73 -2.16 19.56
CA GLN A 10 -6.52 -3.38 19.43
C GLN A 10 -6.04 -4.27 18.28
N VAL A 11 -5.71 -3.68 17.14
CA VAL A 11 -5.12 -4.40 15.99
C VAL A 11 -3.74 -4.97 16.33
N LEU A 12 -2.92 -4.24 17.09
CA LEU A 12 -1.59 -4.71 17.52
C LEU A 12 -1.67 -5.80 18.57
N ASP A 13 -2.62 -5.72 19.50
CA ASP A 13 -2.83 -6.69 20.59
C ASP A 13 -3.48 -8.00 20.08
N GLY A 14 -3.85 -8.09 18.80
CA GLY A 14 -4.31 -9.33 18.16
C GLY A 14 -5.79 -9.64 18.37
N GLU A 15 -6.65 -8.64 18.54
CA GLU A 15 -8.11 -8.82 18.51
C GLU A 15 -8.57 -9.51 17.22
N ASP A 16 -9.76 -10.10 17.26
CA ASP A 16 -10.35 -10.94 16.20
C ASP A 16 -10.52 -10.15 14.87
N LEU A 17 -9.39 -9.95 14.17
CA LEU A 17 -9.31 -9.21 12.91
C LEU A 17 -10.26 -9.77 11.86
N GLN A 18 -10.48 -11.09 11.85
CA GLN A 18 -11.39 -11.74 10.91
C GLN A 18 -12.81 -11.21 11.04
N LYS A 19 -13.33 -11.09 12.26
CA LYS A 19 -14.69 -10.55 12.48
C LYS A 19 -14.77 -9.09 12.07
N ASN A 20 -13.72 -8.33 12.35
CA ASN A 20 -13.65 -6.93 11.94
C ASN A 20 -13.67 -6.79 10.41
N ILE A 21 -12.88 -7.59 9.68
CA ILE A 21 -12.92 -7.60 8.21
C ILE A 21 -14.30 -8.01 7.68
N GLN A 22 -14.94 -9.02 8.28
CA GLN A 22 -16.30 -9.41 7.88
C GLN A 22 -17.33 -8.30 8.10
N SER A 23 -17.24 -7.55 9.21
CA SER A 23 -18.12 -6.41 9.46
C SER A 23 -17.87 -5.27 8.45
N MET A 24 -16.62 -5.01 8.10
CA MET A 24 -16.25 -4.03 7.07
C MET A 24 -16.73 -4.46 5.68
N MET A 25 -16.66 -5.76 5.34
CA MET A 25 -17.23 -6.29 4.09
C MET A 25 -18.73 -6.05 4.02
N ARG A 26 -19.47 -6.27 5.11
CA ARG A 26 -20.90 -5.97 5.17
C ARG A 26 -21.15 -4.48 4.95
N PHE A 27 -20.42 -3.62 5.66
CA PHE A 27 -20.50 -2.17 5.48
C PHE A 27 -20.26 -1.76 4.02
N TYR A 28 -19.25 -2.34 3.38
CA TYR A 28 -18.93 -2.08 1.97
C TYR A 28 -20.12 -2.45 1.05
N VAL A 29 -20.72 -3.62 1.27
CA VAL A 29 -21.89 -4.07 0.49
C VAL A 29 -23.08 -3.14 0.71
N ASP A 30 -23.40 -2.84 1.98
CA ASP A 30 -24.53 -1.98 2.32
C ASP A 30 -24.40 -0.59 1.68
N THR A 31 -23.20 -0.01 1.69
CA THR A 31 -22.91 1.31 1.11
C THR A 31 -23.18 1.35 -0.39
N TYR A 32 -22.60 0.42 -1.15
CA TYR A 32 -22.70 0.45 -2.61
C TYR A 32 -24.06 -0.07 -3.13
N VAL A 33 -24.66 -1.03 -2.45
CA VAL A 33 -26.01 -1.49 -2.79
C VAL A 33 -27.02 -0.41 -2.47
N ALA A 34 -26.93 0.24 -1.29
CA ALA A 34 -27.81 1.36 -0.94
C ALA A 34 -27.71 2.51 -1.96
N SER A 35 -26.50 2.84 -2.40
CA SER A 35 -26.27 3.86 -3.42
C SER A 35 -26.96 3.52 -4.75
N ALA A 36 -26.92 2.24 -5.17
CA ALA A 36 -27.52 1.80 -6.44
C ALA A 36 -29.04 1.75 -6.41
N PHE A 37 -29.62 1.36 -5.27
CA PHE A 37 -31.10 1.30 -5.09
C PHE A 37 -31.70 2.67 -4.75
N GLY A 38 -30.93 3.58 -4.12
CA GLY A 38 -31.43 4.85 -3.60
C GLY A 38 -32.56 4.63 -2.59
N GLU A 39 -33.66 5.40 -2.74
CA GLU A 39 -34.87 5.25 -1.90
C GLU A 39 -35.87 4.22 -2.47
N GLN A 40 -35.55 3.59 -3.61
CA GLN A 40 -36.46 2.66 -4.27
C GLN A 40 -36.26 1.23 -3.77
N PRO A 41 -37.36 0.44 -3.67
CA PRO A 41 -37.26 -0.96 -3.25
C PRO A 41 -36.68 -1.89 -4.33
N LYS A 42 -36.56 -1.42 -5.57
CA LYS A 42 -36.04 -2.15 -6.74
C LYS A 42 -35.08 -1.29 -7.52
N LEU A 43 -34.17 -1.92 -8.23
CA LEU A 43 -33.27 -1.24 -9.17
C LEU A 43 -34.08 -0.58 -10.31
N ALA A 44 -33.67 0.62 -10.72
CA ALA A 44 -34.34 1.39 -11.75
C ALA A 44 -34.25 0.68 -13.12
N ASP A 45 -33.10 0.15 -13.45
CA ASP A 45 -32.84 -0.54 -14.72
C ASP A 45 -31.56 -1.42 -14.66
N LYS A 46 -31.29 -2.06 -15.79
CA LYS A 46 -30.12 -2.94 -15.96
C LYS A 46 -28.78 -2.19 -15.87
N GLN A 47 -28.77 -0.91 -16.22
CA GLN A 47 -27.55 -0.10 -16.17
C GLN A 47 -27.12 0.15 -14.72
N HIS A 48 -28.06 0.45 -13.83
CA HIS A 48 -27.78 0.61 -12.39
C HIS A 48 -27.21 -0.68 -11.76
N PHE A 49 -27.68 -1.86 -12.22
CA PHE A 49 -27.10 -3.13 -11.80
C PHE A 49 -25.64 -3.26 -12.24
N PHE A 50 -25.32 -2.95 -13.50
CA PHE A 50 -23.94 -3.01 -13.96
C PHE A 50 -23.05 -1.98 -13.26
N GLU A 51 -23.51 -0.76 -13.06
CA GLU A 51 -22.79 0.27 -12.32
C GLU A 51 -22.50 -0.19 -10.89
N MET A 52 -23.48 -0.74 -10.19
CA MET A 52 -23.30 -1.35 -8.87
C MET A 52 -22.22 -2.45 -8.90
N MET A 53 -22.28 -3.35 -9.88
CA MET A 53 -21.35 -4.46 -9.99
C MET A 53 -19.91 -4.00 -10.26
N THR A 54 -19.68 -2.83 -10.86
CA THR A 54 -18.32 -2.29 -11.07
C THR A 54 -17.56 -2.04 -9.77
N HIS A 55 -18.25 -1.82 -8.67
CA HIS A 55 -17.65 -1.65 -7.34
C HIS A 55 -17.16 -2.98 -6.74
N PHE A 56 -17.71 -4.11 -7.19
CA PHE A 56 -17.37 -5.43 -6.69
C PHE A 56 -16.49 -6.22 -7.64
N GLU A 57 -16.76 -6.14 -8.94
CA GLU A 57 -15.96 -6.74 -10.01
C GLU A 57 -14.87 -5.75 -10.48
N PRO A 58 -13.66 -6.13 -10.77
CA PRO A 58 -12.97 -7.42 -10.60
C PRO A 58 -12.25 -7.56 -9.24
N ILE A 59 -12.58 -6.72 -8.26
CA ILE A 59 -11.83 -6.62 -6.98
C ILE A 59 -12.00 -7.90 -6.17
N PHE A 60 -13.25 -8.32 -5.97
CA PHE A 60 -13.59 -9.45 -5.11
C PHE A 60 -13.81 -10.75 -5.88
N PHE A 61 -14.39 -10.67 -7.06
CA PHE A 61 -14.67 -11.83 -7.92
C PHE A 61 -14.63 -11.44 -9.39
N PRO A 62 -14.46 -12.42 -10.30
CA PRO A 62 -14.37 -12.16 -11.73
C PRO A 62 -15.63 -11.51 -12.31
N THR A 63 -15.45 -10.65 -13.31
CA THR A 63 -16.56 -10.05 -14.06
C THR A 63 -17.47 -11.13 -14.67
N GLY A 64 -18.78 -10.94 -14.55
CA GLY A 64 -19.77 -11.90 -15.02
C GLY A 64 -20.05 -13.07 -14.05
N THR A 65 -19.59 -12.98 -12.80
CA THR A 65 -19.88 -14.00 -11.78
C THR A 65 -21.36 -14.05 -11.41
N TRP A 66 -22.04 -12.92 -11.49
CA TRP A 66 -23.46 -12.81 -11.22
C TRP A 66 -24.18 -12.17 -12.40
N LEU A 67 -24.80 -13.00 -13.22
CA LEU A 67 -25.63 -12.59 -14.33
C LEU A 67 -27.10 -12.84 -14.00
N LEU A 68 -27.95 -11.89 -14.35
CA LEU A 68 -29.39 -11.92 -14.15
C LEU A 68 -30.11 -11.75 -15.48
N SER A 69 -31.21 -12.47 -15.67
CA SER A 69 -32.18 -12.19 -16.72
C SER A 69 -32.94 -10.89 -16.40
N ASP A 70 -33.61 -10.34 -17.41
CA ASP A 70 -34.39 -9.10 -17.23
C ASP A 70 -35.55 -9.32 -16.24
N GLU A 71 -36.11 -10.53 -16.19
CA GLU A 71 -37.18 -10.90 -15.23
C GLU A 71 -36.65 -10.98 -13.79
N GLU A 72 -35.48 -11.62 -13.58
CA GLU A 72 -34.83 -11.71 -12.28
C GLU A 72 -34.39 -10.34 -11.76
N LEU A 73 -33.91 -9.49 -12.66
CA LEU A 73 -33.50 -8.12 -12.32
C LEU A 73 -34.70 -7.28 -11.85
N ALA A 74 -35.84 -7.38 -12.55
CA ALA A 74 -37.07 -6.69 -12.18
C ALA A 74 -37.66 -7.15 -10.82
N ALA A 75 -37.33 -8.38 -10.42
CA ALA A 75 -37.76 -8.97 -9.15
C ALA A 75 -36.76 -8.76 -8.01
N LEU A 76 -35.53 -8.31 -8.33
CA LEU A 76 -34.44 -8.17 -7.36
C LEU A 76 -34.77 -7.10 -6.30
N THR A 77 -34.73 -7.49 -5.03
CA THR A 77 -34.82 -6.56 -3.91
C THR A 77 -33.44 -6.19 -3.38
N ARG A 78 -33.36 -5.10 -2.63
CA ARG A 78 -32.13 -4.63 -2.02
C ARG A 78 -31.52 -5.70 -1.10
N GLU A 79 -32.32 -6.31 -0.23
CA GLU A 79 -31.87 -7.33 0.71
C GLU A 79 -31.30 -8.56 -0.02
N GLN A 80 -31.94 -8.97 -1.11
CA GLN A 80 -31.47 -10.09 -1.93
C GLN A 80 -30.12 -9.76 -2.59
N ALA A 81 -29.95 -8.52 -3.05
CA ALA A 81 -28.69 -8.08 -3.63
C ALA A 81 -27.57 -8.05 -2.57
N GLU A 82 -27.84 -7.47 -1.40
CA GLU A 82 -26.90 -7.42 -0.27
C GLU A 82 -26.46 -8.83 0.15
N GLU A 83 -27.42 -9.74 0.38
CA GLU A 83 -27.12 -11.12 0.78
C GLU A 83 -26.31 -11.88 -0.29
N LYS A 84 -26.69 -11.73 -1.55
CA LYS A 84 -26.01 -12.40 -2.66
C LYS A 84 -24.58 -11.92 -2.81
N ILE A 85 -24.36 -10.61 -2.87
CA ILE A 85 -23.02 -10.02 -3.00
C ILE A 85 -22.15 -10.36 -1.80
N LEU A 86 -22.70 -10.25 -0.58
CA LEU A 86 -21.98 -10.61 0.64
C LEU A 86 -21.54 -12.09 0.61
N SER A 87 -22.42 -12.99 0.16
CA SER A 87 -22.09 -14.42 0.03
C SER A 87 -20.96 -14.68 -0.98
N LEU A 88 -20.94 -13.93 -2.08
CA LEU A 88 -19.87 -14.01 -3.08
C LEU A 88 -18.53 -13.51 -2.53
N MET A 89 -18.55 -12.39 -1.81
CA MET A 89 -17.35 -11.84 -1.16
C MET A 89 -16.81 -12.78 -0.07
N GLN A 90 -17.68 -13.38 0.75
CA GLN A 90 -17.28 -14.35 1.77
C GLN A 90 -16.64 -15.61 1.15
N ARG A 91 -17.16 -16.11 0.04
CA ARG A 91 -16.55 -17.23 -0.70
C ARG A 91 -15.18 -16.84 -1.26
N ALA A 92 -15.06 -15.64 -1.81
CA ALA A 92 -13.79 -15.14 -2.32
C ALA A 92 -12.76 -14.99 -1.18
N TYR A 93 -13.20 -14.51 -0.02
CA TYR A 93 -12.37 -14.41 1.16
C TYR A 93 -11.90 -15.78 1.67
N ALA A 94 -12.80 -16.75 1.80
CA ALA A 94 -12.46 -18.12 2.20
C ALA A 94 -11.46 -18.76 1.24
N LYS A 95 -11.67 -18.63 -0.07
CA LYS A 95 -10.73 -19.11 -1.10
C LYS A 95 -9.34 -18.47 -0.94
N ARG A 96 -9.31 -17.20 -0.57
CA ARG A 96 -8.06 -16.47 -0.34
C ARG A 96 -7.35 -16.96 0.92
N GLU A 97 -8.08 -17.23 1.99
CA GLU A 97 -7.55 -17.83 3.22
C GLU A 97 -6.98 -19.23 2.99
N GLU A 98 -7.62 -20.05 2.14
CA GLU A 98 -7.07 -21.34 1.71
C GLU A 98 -5.76 -21.19 0.93
N GLN A 99 -5.65 -20.19 0.06
CA GLN A 99 -4.44 -19.94 -0.73
C GLN A 99 -3.24 -19.50 0.11
N PHE A 100 -3.45 -18.68 1.13
CA PHE A 100 -2.37 -18.08 1.93
C PHE A 100 -2.14 -18.78 3.26
N THR A 101 -3.00 -19.66 3.70
CA THR A 101 -3.12 -20.20 5.06
C THR A 101 -3.65 -19.18 6.07
N SER A 102 -4.34 -19.67 7.12
CA SER A 102 -4.98 -18.78 8.10
C SER A 102 -4.00 -17.85 8.84
N PRO A 103 -2.80 -18.29 9.29
CA PRO A 103 -1.86 -17.39 9.95
C PRO A 103 -1.35 -16.26 9.06
N VAL A 104 -1.06 -16.57 7.78
CA VAL A 104 -0.59 -15.57 6.82
C VAL A 104 -1.71 -14.59 6.49
N MET A 105 -2.95 -15.05 6.38
CA MET A 105 -4.10 -14.19 6.14
C MET A 105 -4.31 -13.20 7.31
N ARG A 106 -4.20 -13.65 8.58
CA ARG A 106 -4.25 -12.76 9.77
C ARG A 106 -3.15 -11.70 9.72
N GLU A 107 -1.94 -12.07 9.28
CA GLU A 107 -0.84 -11.10 9.15
C GLU A 107 -1.10 -10.08 8.03
N ILE A 108 -1.64 -10.51 6.89
CA ILE A 108 -2.06 -9.60 5.81
C ILE A 108 -3.09 -8.58 6.34
N GLU A 109 -4.12 -9.05 7.00
CA GLU A 109 -5.17 -8.20 7.57
C GLU A 109 -4.60 -7.19 8.56
N ARG A 110 -3.71 -7.63 9.45
CA ARG A 110 -3.04 -6.77 10.41
C ARG A 110 -2.23 -5.68 9.74
N VAL A 111 -1.35 -6.06 8.82
CA VAL A 111 -0.46 -5.13 8.12
C VAL A 111 -1.25 -4.14 7.25
N VAL A 112 -2.26 -4.63 6.53
CA VAL A 112 -3.12 -3.78 5.70
C VAL A 112 -3.89 -2.79 6.56
N THR A 113 -4.53 -3.25 7.65
CA THR A 113 -5.30 -2.39 8.54
C THR A 113 -4.44 -1.29 9.14
N LEU A 114 -3.27 -1.64 9.69
CA LEU A 114 -2.37 -0.64 10.27
C LEU A 114 -1.91 0.39 9.25
N ARG A 115 -1.55 -0.06 8.05
CA ARG A 115 -1.07 0.83 6.99
C ARG A 115 -2.15 1.78 6.50
N VAL A 116 -3.37 1.28 6.28
CA VAL A 116 -4.48 2.13 5.84
C VAL A 116 -4.86 3.14 6.92
N VAL A 117 -5.00 2.70 8.17
CA VAL A 117 -5.29 3.62 9.29
C VAL A 117 -4.24 4.71 9.41
N ASP A 118 -2.95 4.37 9.30
CA ASP A 118 -1.88 5.35 9.39
C ASP A 118 -1.92 6.37 8.24
N GLU A 119 -2.14 5.92 7.01
CA GLU A 119 -2.24 6.74 5.81
C GLU A 119 -3.39 7.76 5.93
N PHE A 120 -4.62 7.27 6.14
CA PHE A 120 -5.80 8.13 6.26
C PHE A 120 -5.77 9.05 7.48
N TRP A 121 -5.16 8.59 8.58
CA TRP A 121 -4.99 9.42 9.77
C TRP A 121 -4.05 10.60 9.55
N MET A 122 -2.94 10.41 8.84
CA MET A 122 -2.02 11.50 8.49
C MET A 122 -2.73 12.54 7.60
N ASP A 123 -3.43 12.08 6.54
CA ASP A 123 -4.18 12.96 5.66
C ASP A 123 -5.28 13.74 6.43
N HIS A 124 -5.95 13.08 7.37
CA HIS A 124 -6.97 13.73 8.20
C HIS A 124 -6.39 14.79 9.13
N ILE A 125 -5.20 14.57 9.69
CA ILE A 125 -4.53 15.61 10.53
C ILE A 125 -4.28 16.86 9.70
N ASP A 126 -3.75 16.71 8.49
CA ASP A 126 -3.46 17.82 7.59
C ASP A 126 -4.76 18.54 7.17
N ALA A 127 -5.79 17.80 6.80
CA ALA A 127 -7.11 18.35 6.48
C ALA A 127 -7.77 19.09 7.65
N MET A 128 -7.59 18.62 8.89
CA MET A 128 -8.07 19.33 10.10
C MET A 128 -7.28 20.61 10.39
N ASP A 129 -6.00 20.65 10.05
CA ASP A 129 -5.22 21.87 10.17
C ASP A 129 -5.65 22.92 9.14
N ASP A 130 -5.95 22.50 7.90
CA ASP A 130 -6.51 23.36 6.85
C ASP A 130 -7.90 23.89 7.25
N LEU A 131 -8.76 23.04 7.79
CA LEU A 131 -10.06 23.44 8.32
C LEU A 131 -9.91 24.51 9.40
N ARG A 132 -8.99 24.32 10.34
CA ARG A 132 -8.73 25.28 11.42
C ARG A 132 -8.29 26.65 10.92
N GLN A 133 -7.52 26.69 9.83
CA GLN A 133 -7.10 27.95 9.19
C GLN A 133 -8.28 28.59 8.43
N GLY A 134 -9.06 27.79 7.69
CA GLY A 134 -10.17 28.26 6.87
C GLY A 134 -11.38 28.75 7.69
N ILE A 135 -11.66 28.15 8.85
CA ILE A 135 -12.84 28.49 9.66
C ILE A 135 -12.83 29.95 10.15
N ARG A 136 -11.65 30.52 10.35
CA ARG A 136 -11.51 31.93 10.76
C ARG A 136 -12.03 32.90 9.70
N LEU A 137 -11.94 32.54 8.42
CA LEU A 137 -12.46 33.36 7.31
C LEU A 137 -13.98 33.32 7.25
N ARG A 138 -14.62 32.24 7.70
CA ARG A 138 -16.06 32.06 7.75
C ARG A 138 -16.73 32.78 8.92
N ALA A 139 -15.98 33.24 9.93
CA ALA A 139 -16.48 34.02 11.03
C ALA A 139 -17.20 35.33 10.62
N TYR A 140 -17.00 35.79 9.39
CA TYR A 140 -17.73 36.90 8.81
C TYR A 140 -19.21 36.59 8.49
N ALA A 141 -19.64 35.30 8.51
CA ALA A 141 -20.98 34.85 8.14
C ALA A 141 -21.95 34.69 9.32
N GLN A 142 -21.71 35.33 10.45
CA GLN A 142 -22.56 35.32 11.68
C GLN A 142 -22.73 33.93 12.34
N THR A 143 -21.95 32.92 12.00
CA THR A 143 -21.94 31.61 12.67
C THR A 143 -20.77 31.52 13.63
N ASP A 144 -20.98 30.83 14.77
CA ASP A 144 -19.90 30.60 15.74
C ASP A 144 -18.83 29.68 15.13
N PRO A 145 -17.59 30.17 14.93
CA PRO A 145 -16.52 29.38 14.32
C PRO A 145 -16.21 28.07 15.04
N VAL A 146 -16.45 27.99 16.35
CA VAL A 146 -16.19 26.79 17.15
C VAL A 146 -17.24 25.70 16.86
N ILE A 147 -18.48 26.11 16.68
CA ILE A 147 -19.58 25.19 16.34
C ILE A 147 -19.35 24.62 14.94
N GLU A 148 -19.03 25.48 13.97
CA GLU A 148 -18.74 25.05 12.59
C GLU A 148 -17.51 24.14 12.54
N TYR A 149 -16.43 24.47 13.24
CA TYR A 149 -15.25 23.60 13.33
C TYR A 149 -15.57 22.22 13.88
N LYS A 150 -16.42 22.13 14.92
CA LYS A 150 -16.81 20.85 15.50
C LYS A 150 -17.66 20.04 14.53
N ARG A 151 -18.61 20.68 13.84
CA ARG A 151 -19.50 20.01 12.89
C ARG A 151 -18.71 19.47 11.68
N GLU A 152 -18.00 20.35 10.99
CA GLU A 152 -17.21 19.93 9.82
C GLU A 152 -16.12 18.92 10.20
N GLY A 153 -15.46 19.10 11.34
CA GLY A 153 -14.47 18.13 11.82
C GLY A 153 -15.05 16.77 12.19
N PHE A 154 -16.30 16.73 12.66
CA PHE A 154 -17.02 15.47 12.89
C PHE A 154 -17.35 14.78 11.56
N ASP A 155 -17.91 15.51 10.60
CA ASP A 155 -18.27 14.98 9.29
C ASP A 155 -17.02 14.44 8.55
N MET A 156 -15.91 15.18 8.61
CA MET A 156 -14.62 14.73 8.07
C MET A 156 -14.09 13.46 8.75
N PHE A 157 -14.29 13.35 10.07
CA PHE A 157 -13.85 12.17 10.81
C PHE A 157 -14.69 10.93 10.47
N GLU A 158 -16.01 11.08 10.33
CA GLU A 158 -16.90 9.98 9.89
C GLU A 158 -16.54 9.55 8.47
N ALA A 159 -16.39 10.48 7.53
CA ALA A 159 -15.98 10.18 6.17
C ALA A 159 -14.61 9.46 6.11
N MET A 160 -13.66 9.87 6.93
CA MET A 160 -12.38 9.17 7.04
C MET A 160 -12.56 7.73 7.56
N ASN A 161 -13.36 7.51 8.59
CA ASN A 161 -13.59 6.16 9.13
C ASN A 161 -14.24 5.23 8.09
N ASP A 162 -15.17 5.74 7.31
CA ASP A 162 -15.84 4.96 6.28
C ASP A 162 -14.89 4.64 5.12
N ALA A 163 -14.10 5.62 4.69
CA ALA A 163 -13.05 5.42 3.69
C ALA A 163 -11.97 4.40 4.15
N ILE A 164 -11.61 4.40 5.44
CA ILE A 164 -10.72 3.39 6.02
C ILE A 164 -11.31 1.99 5.88
N LYS A 165 -12.58 1.78 6.24
CA LYS A 165 -13.25 0.48 6.13
C LYS A 165 -13.25 -0.03 4.69
N GLU A 166 -13.62 0.84 3.74
CA GLU A 166 -13.63 0.51 2.32
C GLU A 166 -12.25 0.14 1.79
N GLU A 167 -11.25 0.93 2.10
CA GLU A 167 -9.90 0.72 1.59
C GLU A 167 -9.22 -0.51 2.21
N ILE A 168 -9.48 -0.82 3.49
CA ILE A 168 -9.02 -2.06 4.12
C ILE A 168 -9.58 -3.27 3.37
N VAL A 169 -10.90 -3.30 3.14
CA VAL A 169 -11.55 -4.40 2.41
C VAL A 169 -10.92 -4.56 1.03
N ARG A 170 -10.81 -3.49 0.25
CA ARG A 170 -10.19 -3.52 -1.08
C ARG A 170 -8.76 -4.04 -1.05
N ARG A 171 -7.90 -3.49 -0.17
CA ARG A 171 -6.48 -3.90 -0.10
C ARG A 171 -6.31 -5.34 0.36
N VAL A 172 -7.10 -5.83 1.30
CA VAL A 172 -7.07 -7.24 1.73
C VAL A 172 -7.29 -8.18 0.56
N PHE A 173 -8.15 -7.83 -0.41
CA PHE A 173 -8.38 -8.64 -1.59
C PHE A 173 -7.36 -8.43 -2.72
N LEU A 174 -6.74 -7.26 -2.81
CA LEU A 174 -5.79 -6.94 -3.89
C LEU A 174 -4.33 -7.29 -3.56
N VAL A 175 -3.98 -7.48 -2.29
CA VAL A 175 -2.61 -7.83 -1.88
C VAL A 175 -2.14 -9.10 -2.58
N ARG A 176 -0.94 -9.04 -3.17
CA ARG A 176 -0.22 -10.18 -3.74
C ARG A 176 1.08 -10.37 -2.97
N ILE A 177 1.32 -11.58 -2.48
CA ILE A 177 2.58 -11.93 -1.85
C ILE A 177 3.56 -12.30 -2.95
N LYS A 178 4.67 -11.56 -3.07
CA LYS A 178 5.77 -11.93 -3.97
C LYS A 178 6.60 -13.02 -3.31
N THR A 179 6.69 -14.18 -3.94
CA THR A 179 7.59 -15.24 -3.50
C THR A 179 9.05 -14.86 -3.76
N ASN A 180 9.99 -15.40 -2.96
CA ASN A 180 11.42 -15.14 -3.11
C ASN A 180 11.96 -15.46 -4.52
N GLU A 181 11.31 -16.33 -5.27
CA GLU A 181 11.66 -16.65 -6.66
C GLU A 181 11.35 -15.50 -7.62
N GLU A 182 10.24 -14.79 -7.43
CA GLU A 182 9.90 -13.61 -8.23
C GLU A 182 10.85 -12.43 -7.95
N ILE A 183 11.29 -12.27 -6.69
CA ILE A 183 12.26 -11.26 -6.30
C ILE A 183 13.63 -11.53 -6.94
N LYS A 184 14.06 -12.79 -7.03
CA LYS A 184 15.31 -13.16 -7.69
C LYS A 184 15.28 -12.90 -9.21
N ARG A 185 14.15 -13.14 -9.87
CA ARG A 185 13.99 -12.90 -11.32
C ARG A 185 14.03 -11.42 -11.70
N GLN A 186 13.60 -10.51 -10.83
CA GLN A 186 13.67 -9.06 -11.10
C GLN A 186 15.09 -8.45 -10.93
N ARG A 187 16.01 -9.16 -10.27
CA ARG A 187 17.41 -8.69 -10.07
C ARG A 187 18.35 -8.98 -11.22
N VAL A 188 17.91 -9.69 -12.24
CA VAL A 188 18.72 -9.88 -13.45
C VAL A 188 18.59 -8.63 -14.29
N ALA A 189 19.52 -7.70 -14.12
CA ALA A 189 19.68 -6.59 -15.04
C ALA A 189 19.87 -7.17 -16.45
N LYS A 190 18.98 -6.82 -17.39
CA LYS A 190 19.20 -7.07 -18.80
C LYS A 190 20.48 -6.33 -19.16
N VAL A 191 21.55 -7.08 -19.40
CA VAL A 191 22.75 -6.53 -20.02
C VAL A 191 22.37 -6.24 -21.47
N THR A 192 21.90 -5.02 -21.73
CA THR A 192 21.82 -4.48 -23.08
C THR A 192 23.22 -4.04 -23.48
N GLY A 193 23.99 -4.99 -23.99
CA GLY A 193 25.27 -4.75 -24.60
C GLY A 193 25.23 -5.32 -26.00
N GLU A 194 24.76 -4.56 -26.97
CA GLU A 194 25.16 -4.73 -28.37
C GLU A 194 26.59 -4.27 -28.47
N GLY A 195 27.48 -5.25 -28.60
CA GLY A 195 28.87 -5.06 -28.97
C GLY A 195 29.24 -6.17 -29.92
N ALA A 196 29.30 -5.83 -31.20
CA ALA A 196 29.69 -6.71 -32.26
C ALA A 196 31.12 -7.23 -32.05
N GLY A 197 31.34 -8.53 -32.28
CA GLY A 197 32.56 -9.11 -32.83
C GLY A 197 33.62 -9.56 -31.83
N GLY A 198 33.97 -10.87 -31.89
CA GLY A 198 35.30 -11.32 -31.57
C GLY A 198 35.43 -12.20 -30.33
N ASP A 199 35.38 -13.51 -30.59
CA ASP A 199 35.96 -14.58 -29.79
C ASP A 199 37.31 -14.18 -29.13
N LYS A 200 37.33 -14.22 -27.78
CA LYS A 200 38.51 -14.61 -26.97
C LYS A 200 38.10 -14.61 -25.49
N THR A 201 38.16 -15.78 -24.90
CA THR A 201 38.07 -16.05 -23.45
C THR A 201 39.09 -15.25 -22.65
N VAL A 202 38.75 -14.09 -22.14
CA VAL A 202 39.54 -13.35 -21.17
C VAL A 202 39.03 -13.67 -19.77
N LYS A 203 39.76 -14.51 -19.04
CA LYS A 203 39.59 -14.66 -17.59
C LYS A 203 39.85 -13.29 -16.94
N ARG A 204 38.79 -12.63 -16.47
CA ARG A 204 38.89 -11.41 -15.66
C ARG A 204 39.51 -11.79 -14.31
N GLN A 205 40.73 -11.37 -14.07
CA GLN A 205 41.32 -11.41 -12.74
C GLN A 205 40.58 -10.44 -11.81
N PRO A 206 40.39 -10.77 -10.52
CA PRO A 206 39.74 -9.88 -9.58
C PRO A 206 40.60 -8.61 -9.40
N VAL A 207 40.01 -7.45 -9.65
CA VAL A 207 40.64 -6.16 -9.42
C VAL A 207 40.74 -5.93 -7.92
N VAL A 208 41.90 -6.13 -7.35
CA VAL A 208 42.20 -5.77 -5.96
C VAL A 208 42.21 -4.24 -5.87
N LYS A 209 41.21 -3.64 -5.26
CA LYS A 209 41.22 -2.20 -4.97
C LYS A 209 42.34 -1.91 -3.99
N LYS A 210 43.40 -1.25 -4.47
CA LYS A 210 44.46 -0.72 -3.58
C LYS A 210 43.84 0.28 -2.61
N ILE A 211 43.99 0.02 -1.32
CA ILE A 211 43.55 0.93 -0.25
C ILE A 211 44.39 2.21 -0.39
N LYS A 212 43.75 3.34 -0.73
CA LYS A 212 44.41 4.63 -0.78
C LYS A 212 44.71 5.11 0.63
N VAL A 213 45.96 5.07 1.04
CA VAL A 213 46.44 5.57 2.32
C VAL A 213 46.47 7.10 2.28
N GLY A 214 45.86 7.76 3.25
CA GLY A 214 45.84 9.23 3.35
C GLY A 214 47.23 9.80 3.71
N PRO A 215 47.52 11.05 3.34
CA PRO A 215 48.88 11.65 3.56
C PRO A 215 49.27 11.70 5.05
N ASN A 216 48.32 11.75 5.95
CA ASN A 216 48.56 11.85 7.38
C ASN A 216 48.40 10.53 8.15
N ASP A 217 48.02 9.45 7.46
CA ASP A 217 47.86 8.12 8.07
C ASP A 217 49.22 7.49 8.41
N PRO A 218 49.26 6.52 9.32
CA PRO A 218 50.46 5.76 9.61
C PRO A 218 50.98 5.06 8.36
N CYS A 219 52.30 5.12 8.12
CA CYS A 219 52.85 4.50 6.91
C CYS A 219 52.71 2.97 6.96
N PRO A 220 52.21 2.33 5.88
CA PRO A 220 52.03 0.88 5.84
C PRO A 220 53.32 0.07 5.91
N CYS A 221 54.49 0.74 5.77
CA CYS A 221 55.81 0.09 5.94
C CYS A 221 56.15 -0.22 7.42
N GLY A 222 55.32 0.14 8.38
CA GLY A 222 55.57 -0.14 9.80
C GLY A 222 56.53 0.78 10.51
N SER A 223 57.01 1.87 9.86
CA SER A 223 58.00 2.79 10.44
C SER A 223 57.50 3.73 11.50
N GLY A 224 56.16 3.74 11.83
CA GLY A 224 55.54 4.65 12.75
C GLY A 224 55.45 6.11 12.31
N LYS A 225 56.02 6.44 11.14
CA LYS A 225 55.96 7.81 10.59
C LYS A 225 54.73 8.02 9.72
N LYS A 226 54.24 9.28 9.60
CA LYS A 226 53.13 9.61 8.70
C LYS A 226 53.51 9.31 7.26
N TYR A 227 52.60 8.77 6.47
CA TYR A 227 52.79 8.33 5.08
C TYR A 227 53.51 9.41 4.20
N LYS A 228 53.09 10.69 4.33
CA LYS A 228 53.69 11.82 3.61
C LYS A 228 55.19 12.06 3.91
N LYS A 229 55.68 11.61 5.09
CA LYS A 229 57.09 11.77 5.50
C LYS A 229 57.89 10.47 5.38
N CYS A 230 57.35 9.42 4.73
CA CYS A 230 57.98 8.12 4.63
C CYS A 230 57.95 7.60 3.18
N CYS A 231 56.92 6.86 2.79
CA CYS A 231 56.87 6.13 1.50
C CYS A 231 56.13 6.88 0.39
N ARG A 232 55.40 7.94 0.67
CA ARG A 232 54.55 8.64 -0.30
C ARG A 232 55.31 9.06 -1.57
N ASP A 233 56.49 9.65 -1.44
CA ASP A 233 57.25 10.16 -2.60
C ASP A 233 57.80 9.01 -3.45
N LYS A 234 58.13 7.87 -2.85
CA LYS A 234 58.55 6.64 -3.54
C LYS A 234 57.39 5.99 -4.30
N ASP A 235 56.22 5.94 -3.69
CA ASP A 235 55.05 5.35 -4.30
C ASP A 235 54.51 6.22 -5.45
N LEU A 236 54.57 7.56 -5.32
CA LEU A 236 54.23 8.49 -6.41
C LEU A 236 55.22 8.43 -7.57
N ALA A 237 56.48 8.18 -7.29
CA ALA A 237 57.49 7.98 -8.34
C ALA A 237 57.28 6.66 -9.10
N ALA A 238 56.90 5.60 -8.38
CA ALA A 238 56.55 4.32 -8.98
C ALA A 238 55.31 4.38 -9.86
N GLU A 239 54.25 5.11 -9.43
CA GLU A 239 53.05 5.30 -10.24
C GLU A 239 53.29 6.13 -11.52
N ARG A 240 54.19 7.13 -11.47
CA ARG A 240 54.57 7.90 -12.66
C ARG A 240 55.37 7.07 -13.66
N GLY A 241 56.20 6.13 -13.19
CA GLY A 241 56.96 5.22 -14.05
C GLY A 241 56.09 4.16 -14.76
N GLN A 242 54.93 3.81 -14.21
CA GLN A 242 54.04 2.81 -14.81
C GLN A 242 53.07 3.41 -15.85
N ASN A 243 52.89 4.73 -15.89
CA ASN A 243 52.04 5.42 -16.88
C ASN A 243 52.84 5.94 -18.11
N ALA A 244 54.10 5.64 -18.19
CA ALA A 244 55.00 6.10 -19.28
C ALA A 244 55.42 4.97 -20.25
N ASN A 245 54.70 3.83 -20.22
CA ASN A 245 54.97 2.71 -21.16
C ASN A 245 53.69 2.32 -21.91
#